data_9312f2bab3e2bdcd37e97856e5d4bed4
#
_entry.id   9312f2bab3e2bdcd37e97856e5d4bed4
#
_cell.length_a   1.000
_cell.length_b   1.000
_cell.length_c   1.000
_cell.angle_alpha   90.00
_cell.angle_beta   90.00
_cell.angle_gamma   90.00
#
_symmetry.space_group_name_H-M   'P 1'
#
loop_
_entity.id
_entity.type
_entity.pdbx_description
1 polymer ?
#
loop_
_entity_poly.entity_id
_entity_poly.type
_entity_poly.pdbx_seq_one_letter_code
_entity_poly.pdbx_strand_id
1 'polypeptide(L)'
;MFRLVAAIAALSFAMPAQADWHVAESDHFVVYADDSEKDVRRFSEMLERYHAAMEFVTGREAETPSPSNRVTVYAVGGKRQIRELAGSKNVGGFYIPRAGGSMAFVPDVRPSTGELEWSMTILLHEYAHHFLISSSRYAMPRWMDEGSAEFFASARFPRDGEVHIGRPAYHRSAELAFAPEVPLEDLFERGRHRAGEELRRDNFYGRSWALYHYLTFDPARKGQLLAYAREIAAGASSIDAARAAFGDLGQLRKDLDRYLMQRKIKGFVLQPEILPIGEISVRRLSEGMSEMLPVMIRSKRGVDREAAAALLVDARAVAAAYPRDAGVLAALAEAEYDAGNLDAAIAAADAAIAIDPARKNAYVQKGYALFAQAADAEDETAAYEEAMK
;
A
#
# COMPACT_ATOMS: atom_id res chain seq x y z
N MET A 1 -5.52 55.72 -51.08
CA MET A 1 -4.82 55.57 -49.81
C MET A 1 -5.50 54.46 -48.99
N PHE A 2 -5.04 53.22 -49.12
CA PHE A 2 -5.54 52.06 -48.32
C PHE A 2 -4.52 51.81 -47.22
N ARG A 3 -4.96 51.94 -45.96
CA ARG A 3 -4.19 51.56 -44.80
C ARG A 3 -4.45 50.08 -44.48
N LEU A 4 -3.44 49.26 -44.67
CA LEU A 4 -3.44 47.87 -44.22
C LEU A 4 -3.23 47.88 -42.67
N VAL A 5 -4.19 47.40 -41.90
CA VAL A 5 -4.02 47.13 -40.47
C VAL A 5 -3.62 45.66 -40.37
N ALA A 6 -2.37 45.43 -40.00
CA ALA A 6 -1.88 44.07 -39.69
C ALA A 6 -2.35 43.70 -38.28
N ALA A 7 -3.25 42.74 -38.17
CA ALA A 7 -3.63 42.14 -36.91
C ALA A 7 -2.57 41.10 -36.53
N ILE A 8 -1.81 41.39 -35.50
CA ILE A 8 -0.90 40.42 -34.87
C ILE A 8 -1.76 39.48 -33.98
N ALA A 9 -2.03 38.29 -34.48
CA ALA A 9 -2.63 37.23 -33.65
C ALA A 9 -1.55 36.72 -32.67
N ALA A 10 -1.72 37.08 -31.40
CA ALA A 10 -0.95 36.49 -30.31
C ALA A 10 -1.39 35.01 -30.16
N LEU A 11 -0.58 34.10 -30.68
CA LEU A 11 -0.69 32.66 -30.35
C LEU A 11 -0.31 32.47 -28.88
N SER A 12 -1.32 32.41 -28.02
CA SER A 12 -1.15 31.93 -26.65
C SER A 12 -0.82 30.44 -26.74
N PHE A 13 0.45 30.08 -26.64
CA PHE A 13 0.84 28.72 -26.35
C PHE A 13 0.29 28.38 -24.97
N ALA A 14 -0.79 27.62 -24.93
CA ALA A 14 -1.21 26.95 -23.70
C ALA A 14 -0.08 25.98 -23.34
N MET A 15 0.75 26.35 -22.38
CA MET A 15 1.67 25.40 -21.75
C MET A 15 0.82 24.22 -21.23
N PRO A 16 1.22 22.96 -21.46
CA PRO A 16 0.54 21.87 -20.82
C PRO A 16 0.48 22.15 -19.31
N ALA A 17 -0.68 21.97 -18.69
CA ALA A 17 -0.81 22.13 -17.27
C ALA A 17 0.20 21.18 -16.61
N GLN A 18 1.21 21.77 -15.98
CA GLN A 18 2.24 21.02 -15.27
C GLN A 18 1.57 20.30 -14.12
N ALA A 19 1.84 19.02 -13.95
CA ALA A 19 1.29 18.23 -12.85
C ALA A 19 1.66 18.87 -11.51
N ASP A 20 0.68 19.09 -10.67
CA ASP A 20 0.85 19.81 -9.40
C ASP A 20 0.95 18.81 -8.24
N TRP A 21 2.04 18.05 -8.22
CA TRP A 21 2.25 16.99 -7.27
C TRP A 21 2.41 17.51 -5.84
N HIS A 22 1.63 16.90 -4.95
CA HIS A 22 1.75 17.08 -3.51
C HIS A 22 2.25 15.80 -2.84
N VAL A 23 2.93 15.98 -1.71
CA VAL A 23 3.24 14.89 -0.78
C VAL A 23 2.63 15.21 0.57
N ALA A 24 1.89 14.25 1.11
CA ALA A 24 1.45 14.26 2.50
C ALA A 24 2.27 13.26 3.30
N GLU A 25 2.71 13.68 4.46
CA GLU A 25 3.44 12.85 5.42
C GLU A 25 2.67 12.81 6.73
N SER A 26 2.47 11.60 7.26
CA SER A 26 1.79 11.33 8.53
C SER A 26 2.54 10.23 9.29
N ASP A 27 2.00 9.75 10.40
CA ASP A 27 2.69 8.78 11.26
C ASP A 27 2.93 7.44 10.55
N HIS A 28 1.97 6.95 9.74
CA HIS A 28 2.02 5.64 9.11
C HIS A 28 2.15 5.69 7.58
N PHE A 29 1.87 6.84 6.96
CA PHE A 29 1.79 6.95 5.49
C PHE A 29 2.62 8.10 4.93
N VAL A 30 3.06 7.90 3.67
CA VAL A 30 3.53 8.95 2.78
C VAL A 30 2.71 8.87 1.50
N VAL A 31 1.97 9.91 1.15
CA VAL A 31 1.07 9.92 -0.02
C VAL A 31 1.58 10.92 -1.05
N TYR A 32 1.85 10.44 -2.27
CA TYR A 32 2.14 11.27 -3.43
C TYR A 32 0.96 11.29 -4.38
N ALA A 33 0.46 12.47 -4.73
CA ALA A 33 -0.64 12.62 -5.67
C ALA A 33 -0.55 13.91 -6.48
N ASP A 34 -0.97 13.84 -7.74
CA ASP A 34 -1.25 14.99 -8.61
C ASP A 34 -2.72 15.40 -8.41
N ASP A 35 -3.01 15.92 -7.21
CA ASP A 35 -4.33 16.35 -6.77
C ASP A 35 -4.19 17.57 -5.84
N SER A 36 -5.30 18.24 -5.51
CA SER A 36 -5.27 19.40 -4.63
C SER A 36 -4.73 19.06 -3.24
N GLU A 37 -4.04 20.01 -2.58
CA GLU A 37 -3.58 19.85 -1.19
C GLU A 37 -4.70 19.34 -0.27
N LYS A 38 -5.91 19.87 -0.46
CA LYS A 38 -7.09 19.50 0.32
C LYS A 38 -7.46 18.02 0.14
N ASP A 39 -7.43 17.51 -1.09
CA ASP A 39 -7.82 16.13 -1.38
C ASP A 39 -6.73 15.16 -0.89
N VAL A 40 -5.46 15.51 -1.06
CA VAL A 40 -4.31 14.74 -0.55
C VAL A 40 -4.34 14.66 0.98
N ARG A 41 -4.59 15.79 1.66
CA ARG A 41 -4.75 15.84 3.13
C ARG A 41 -5.89 14.95 3.60
N ARG A 42 -7.06 15.08 2.98
CA ARG A 42 -8.25 14.30 3.33
C ARG A 42 -8.05 12.80 3.12
N PHE A 43 -7.35 12.41 2.06
CA PHE A 43 -7.02 11.02 1.81
C PHE A 43 -6.07 10.47 2.88
N SER A 44 -5.05 11.23 3.27
CA SER A 44 -4.13 10.85 4.36
C SER A 44 -4.84 10.76 5.71
N GLU A 45 -5.75 11.69 6.03
CA GLU A 45 -6.61 11.61 7.22
C GLU A 45 -7.47 10.34 7.22
N MET A 46 -8.01 9.97 6.07
CA MET A 46 -8.80 8.74 5.92
C MET A 46 -7.96 7.49 6.22
N LEU A 47 -6.74 7.42 5.71
CA LEU A 47 -5.83 6.30 5.95
C LEU A 47 -5.41 6.21 7.41
N GLU A 48 -5.09 7.34 8.05
CA GLU A 48 -4.73 7.36 9.48
C GLU A 48 -5.93 6.97 10.37
N ARG A 49 -7.14 7.45 10.07
CA ARG A 49 -8.35 7.01 10.79
C ARG A 49 -8.66 5.53 10.55
N TYR A 50 -8.36 5.00 9.38
CA TYR A 50 -8.48 3.58 9.12
C TYR A 50 -7.50 2.77 9.99
N HIS A 51 -6.26 3.23 10.11
CA HIS A 51 -5.27 2.65 11.02
C HIS A 51 -5.78 2.67 12.48
N ALA A 52 -6.19 3.83 12.98
CA ALA A 52 -6.73 3.98 14.34
C ALA A 52 -7.99 3.10 14.58
N ALA A 53 -8.83 2.94 13.55
CA ALA A 53 -9.98 2.04 13.63
C ALA A 53 -9.58 0.56 13.75
N MET A 54 -8.50 0.16 13.08
CA MET A 54 -7.95 -1.19 13.22
C MET A 54 -7.39 -1.42 14.62
N GLU A 55 -6.64 -0.49 15.18
CA GLU A 55 -6.17 -0.53 16.57
C GLU A 55 -7.34 -0.66 17.55
N PHE A 56 -8.35 0.19 17.40
CA PHE A 56 -9.53 0.19 18.26
C PHE A 56 -10.29 -1.15 18.19
N VAL A 57 -10.56 -1.67 17.00
CA VAL A 57 -11.34 -2.90 16.81
C VAL A 57 -10.56 -4.14 17.26
N THR A 58 -9.26 -4.18 17.03
CA THR A 58 -8.42 -5.32 17.40
C THR A 58 -7.94 -5.28 18.85
N GLY A 59 -7.98 -4.10 19.48
CA GLY A 59 -7.37 -3.85 20.79
C GLY A 59 -5.84 -3.99 20.76
N ARG A 60 -5.21 -3.80 19.60
CA ARG A 60 -3.76 -3.85 19.40
C ARG A 60 -3.26 -2.45 19.11
N GLU A 61 -2.19 -2.07 19.76
CA GLU A 61 -1.42 -0.87 19.42
C GLU A 61 -0.27 -1.30 18.52
N ALA A 62 -0.16 -0.69 17.35
CA ALA A 62 0.99 -0.85 16.48
C ALA A 62 2.06 0.19 16.86
N GLU A 63 3.31 -0.22 16.84
CA GLU A 63 4.40 0.74 16.99
C GLU A 63 4.41 1.70 15.79
N THR A 64 4.51 3.00 16.05
CA THR A 64 4.69 3.99 14.97
C THR A 64 5.95 3.64 14.18
N PRO A 65 5.86 3.38 12.90
CA PRO A 65 7.00 2.97 12.10
C PRO A 65 8.05 4.08 12.01
N SER A 66 9.31 3.70 11.84
CA SER A 66 10.32 4.69 11.49
C SER A 66 9.94 5.40 10.17
N PRO A 67 10.38 6.63 9.92
CA PRO A 67 10.04 7.37 8.70
C PRO A 67 10.30 6.62 7.39
N SER A 68 11.29 5.71 7.38
CA SER A 68 11.61 4.85 6.22
C SER A 68 10.68 3.66 6.04
N ASN A 69 9.97 3.25 7.09
CA ASN A 69 9.11 2.06 7.09
C ASN A 69 7.61 2.39 6.93
N ARG A 70 7.28 3.67 6.81
CA ARG A 70 5.91 4.10 6.50
C ARG A 70 5.47 3.54 5.14
N VAL A 71 4.18 3.25 5.02
CA VAL A 71 3.62 2.81 3.73
C VAL A 71 3.55 4.01 2.78
N THR A 72 4.19 3.90 1.62
CA THR A 72 4.13 4.94 0.59
C THR A 72 3.02 4.64 -0.41
N VAL A 73 2.11 5.59 -0.60
CA VAL A 73 1.00 5.49 -1.55
C VAL A 73 1.24 6.45 -2.71
N TYR A 74 1.27 5.91 -3.92
CA TYR A 74 1.37 6.68 -5.17
C TYR A 74 0.03 6.71 -5.88
N ALA A 75 -0.61 7.88 -5.97
CA ALA A 75 -1.78 8.10 -6.80
C ALA A 75 -1.32 8.56 -8.19
N VAL A 76 -1.45 7.66 -9.18
CA VAL A 76 -0.76 7.80 -10.46
C VAL A 76 -1.59 8.50 -11.56
N GLY A 77 -2.74 9.10 -11.22
CA GLY A 77 -3.55 9.91 -12.15
C GLY A 77 -4.61 9.15 -12.93
N GLY A 78 -4.88 7.88 -12.62
CA GLY A 78 -6.02 7.15 -13.16
C GLY A 78 -5.80 5.67 -13.47
N LYS A 79 -6.91 5.01 -13.84
CA LYS A 79 -6.93 3.54 -14.08
C LYS A 79 -6.07 3.11 -15.28
N ARG A 80 -5.87 3.98 -16.27
CA ARG A 80 -5.01 3.67 -17.41
C ARG A 80 -3.55 3.59 -16.98
N GLN A 81 -3.09 4.56 -16.22
CA GLN A 81 -1.72 4.62 -15.68
C GLN A 81 -1.41 3.43 -14.77
N ILE A 82 -2.38 3.02 -13.92
CA ILE A 82 -2.25 1.80 -13.10
C ILE A 82 -2.03 0.56 -13.98
N ARG A 83 -2.82 0.40 -15.05
CA ARG A 83 -2.72 -0.76 -15.94
C ARG A 83 -1.40 -0.79 -16.72
N GLU A 84 -0.94 0.36 -17.18
CA GLU A 84 0.35 0.52 -17.82
C GLU A 84 1.48 0.18 -16.84
N LEU A 85 1.44 0.72 -15.62
CA LEU A 85 2.42 0.47 -14.58
C LEU A 85 2.44 -1.00 -14.14
N ALA A 86 1.27 -1.63 -13.98
CA ALA A 86 1.16 -3.03 -13.61
C ALA A 86 1.49 -4.00 -14.75
N GLY A 87 1.50 -3.55 -16.00
CA GLY A 87 1.61 -4.42 -17.18
C GLY A 87 0.40 -5.35 -17.38
N SER A 88 -0.77 -4.99 -16.82
CA SER A 88 -1.97 -5.83 -16.82
C SER A 88 -3.25 -5.01 -16.95
N LYS A 89 -4.18 -5.47 -17.82
CA LYS A 89 -5.45 -4.78 -18.09
C LYS A 89 -6.48 -4.95 -16.97
N ASN A 90 -6.30 -5.94 -16.09
CA ASN A 90 -7.29 -6.33 -15.08
C ASN A 90 -6.96 -5.81 -13.68
N VAL A 91 -5.96 -4.93 -13.55
CA VAL A 91 -5.51 -4.38 -12.26
C VAL A 91 -6.12 -3.00 -12.05
N GLY A 92 -6.73 -2.79 -10.88
CA GLY A 92 -7.29 -1.50 -10.47
C GLY A 92 -6.39 -0.70 -9.53
N GLY A 93 -5.48 -1.37 -8.86
CA GLY A 93 -4.44 -0.90 -7.95
C GLY A 93 -3.62 -2.11 -7.51
N PHE A 94 -2.46 -1.91 -6.92
CA PHE A 94 -1.64 -3.00 -6.41
C PHE A 94 -0.74 -2.54 -5.26
N TYR A 95 -0.28 -3.50 -4.49
CA TYR A 95 0.59 -3.30 -3.34
C TYR A 95 1.87 -4.11 -3.49
N ILE A 96 2.99 -3.55 -3.09
CA ILE A 96 4.29 -4.22 -3.08
C ILE A 96 4.81 -4.25 -1.65
N PRO A 97 4.71 -5.39 -0.95
CA PRO A 97 5.27 -5.52 0.39
C PRO A 97 6.80 -5.51 0.33
N ARG A 98 7.43 -4.71 1.19
CA ARG A 98 8.89 -4.64 1.35
C ARG A 98 9.26 -4.46 2.82
N ALA A 99 10.36 -5.05 3.25
CA ALA A 99 10.87 -4.91 4.61
C ALA A 99 11.27 -3.45 4.95
N GLY A 100 11.69 -2.68 3.97
CA GLY A 100 12.13 -1.28 4.11
C GLY A 100 11.10 -0.26 3.63
N GLY A 101 9.81 -0.48 3.88
CA GLY A 101 8.72 0.40 3.47
C GLY A 101 7.93 -0.14 2.28
N SER A 102 6.73 -0.60 2.57
CA SER A 102 5.80 -1.12 1.57
C SER A 102 5.23 0.01 0.71
N MET A 103 4.81 -0.33 -0.50
CA MET A 103 4.27 0.65 -1.45
C MET A 103 2.93 0.23 -2.02
N ALA A 104 2.05 1.19 -2.18
CA ALA A 104 0.77 1.02 -2.85
C ALA A 104 0.65 1.96 -4.05
N PHE A 105 0.02 1.48 -5.10
CA PHE A 105 -0.24 2.25 -6.32
C PHE A 105 -1.74 2.26 -6.58
N VAL A 106 -2.32 3.46 -6.53
CA VAL A 106 -3.77 3.69 -6.68
C VAL A 106 -4.05 4.67 -7.82
N PRO A 107 -5.24 4.65 -8.42
CA PRO A 107 -5.57 5.54 -9.53
C PRO A 107 -5.58 7.02 -9.12
N ASP A 108 -6.21 7.34 -7.99
CA ASP A 108 -6.38 8.70 -7.48
C ASP A 108 -6.66 8.70 -5.97
N VAL A 109 -6.68 9.88 -5.34
CA VAL A 109 -6.93 10.07 -3.90
C VAL A 109 -8.35 10.54 -3.59
N ARG A 110 -9.26 10.58 -4.57
CA ARG A 110 -10.62 11.07 -4.35
C ARG A 110 -11.44 10.04 -3.60
N PRO A 111 -11.79 10.29 -2.33
CA PRO A 111 -12.57 9.35 -1.57
C PRO A 111 -14.00 9.25 -2.13
N SER A 112 -14.43 8.04 -2.43
CA SER A 112 -15.83 7.75 -2.69
C SER A 112 -16.63 7.86 -1.38
N THR A 113 -17.72 8.59 -1.39
CA THR A 113 -18.68 8.64 -0.26
C THR A 113 -19.68 7.48 -0.28
N GLY A 114 -19.65 6.68 -1.35
CA GLY A 114 -20.45 5.48 -1.53
C GLY A 114 -19.69 4.21 -1.18
N GLU A 115 -19.92 3.15 -1.95
CA GLU A 115 -19.06 1.95 -1.89
C GLU A 115 -17.69 2.29 -2.44
N LEU A 116 -16.66 1.70 -1.84
CA LEU A 116 -15.28 1.92 -2.25
C LEU A 116 -15.05 1.38 -3.67
N GLU A 117 -14.27 2.09 -4.44
CA GLU A 117 -13.75 1.56 -5.69
C GLU A 117 -12.83 0.35 -5.41
N TRP A 118 -12.76 -0.58 -6.36
CA TRP A 118 -11.97 -1.81 -6.23
C TRP A 118 -10.51 -1.55 -5.85
N SER A 119 -9.90 -0.51 -6.41
CA SER A 119 -8.53 -0.09 -6.07
C SER A 119 -8.35 0.26 -4.59
N MET A 120 -9.32 0.95 -4.00
CA MET A 120 -9.30 1.28 -2.58
C MET A 120 -9.52 0.04 -1.72
N THR A 121 -10.43 -0.85 -2.12
CA THR A 121 -10.62 -2.12 -1.43
C THR A 121 -9.33 -2.93 -1.40
N ILE A 122 -8.56 -2.99 -2.51
CA ILE A 122 -7.24 -3.63 -2.55
C ILE A 122 -6.27 -2.94 -1.59
N LEU A 123 -6.15 -1.61 -1.63
CA LEU A 123 -5.26 -0.88 -0.73
C LEU A 123 -5.55 -1.19 0.74
N LEU A 124 -6.83 -1.14 1.13
CA LEU A 124 -7.24 -1.39 2.51
C LEU A 124 -7.03 -2.86 2.92
N HIS A 125 -7.25 -3.80 2.01
CA HIS A 125 -6.98 -5.22 2.22
C HIS A 125 -5.50 -5.49 2.48
N GLU A 126 -4.63 -5.00 1.62
CA GLU A 126 -3.19 -5.17 1.75
C GLU A 126 -2.63 -4.43 2.98
N TYR A 127 -3.17 -3.25 3.27
CA TYR A 127 -2.80 -2.53 4.48
C TYR A 127 -3.26 -3.27 5.75
N ALA A 128 -4.42 -3.94 5.71
CA ALA A 128 -4.86 -4.78 6.82
C ALA A 128 -3.90 -5.93 7.08
N HIS A 129 -3.38 -6.61 6.05
CA HIS A 129 -2.31 -7.58 6.21
C HIS A 129 -1.06 -6.95 6.84
N HIS A 130 -0.62 -5.78 6.33
CA HIS A 130 0.53 -5.08 6.88
C HIS A 130 0.38 -4.81 8.38
N PHE A 131 -0.76 -4.24 8.79
CA PHE A 131 -1.07 -3.95 10.19
C PHE A 131 -1.14 -5.23 11.04
N LEU A 132 -1.90 -6.22 10.60
CA LEU A 132 -2.16 -7.44 11.36
C LEU A 132 -0.91 -8.30 11.52
N ILE A 133 -0.07 -8.40 10.48
CA ILE A 133 1.18 -9.15 10.53
C ILE A 133 2.20 -8.44 11.43
N SER A 134 2.36 -7.13 11.30
CA SER A 134 3.32 -6.36 12.10
C SER A 134 2.94 -6.32 13.59
N SER A 135 1.64 -6.33 13.91
CA SER A 135 1.12 -6.33 15.28
C SER A 135 0.89 -7.73 15.88
N SER A 136 1.14 -8.82 15.11
CA SER A 136 0.92 -10.20 15.57
C SER A 136 2.20 -10.83 16.09
N ARG A 137 2.09 -11.57 17.20
CA ARG A 137 3.20 -12.36 17.78
C ARG A 137 3.21 -13.82 17.32
N TYR A 138 2.31 -14.22 16.43
CA TYR A 138 2.20 -15.57 15.88
C TYR A 138 1.82 -15.51 14.41
N ALA A 139 2.18 -16.54 13.65
CA ALA A 139 1.77 -16.66 12.26
C ALA A 139 0.27 -16.99 12.20
N MET A 140 -0.54 -16.04 11.72
CA MET A 140 -1.97 -16.28 11.56
C MET A 140 -2.24 -17.35 10.48
N PRO A 141 -3.14 -18.32 10.75
CA PRO A 141 -3.63 -19.22 9.73
C PRO A 141 -4.28 -18.46 8.58
N ARG A 142 -4.14 -18.97 7.35
CA ARG A 142 -4.53 -18.24 6.14
C ARG A 142 -5.97 -17.74 6.15
N TRP A 143 -6.93 -18.57 6.59
CA TRP A 143 -8.33 -18.13 6.64
C TRP A 143 -8.56 -16.93 7.56
N MET A 144 -7.82 -16.87 8.69
CA MET A 144 -7.93 -15.78 9.64
C MET A 144 -7.24 -14.52 9.12
N ASP A 145 -6.08 -14.67 8.48
CA ASP A 145 -5.33 -13.60 7.83
C ASP A 145 -6.18 -12.96 6.73
N GLU A 146 -6.65 -13.75 5.76
CA GLU A 146 -7.47 -13.27 4.65
C GLU A 146 -8.87 -12.80 5.11
N GLY A 147 -9.49 -13.54 6.02
CA GLY A 147 -10.82 -13.19 6.55
C GLY A 147 -10.83 -11.88 7.31
N SER A 148 -9.79 -11.60 8.07
CA SER A 148 -9.62 -10.31 8.75
C SER A 148 -9.29 -9.18 7.77
N ALA A 149 -8.45 -9.43 6.77
CA ALA A 149 -8.15 -8.43 5.74
C ALA A 149 -9.42 -8.05 4.96
N GLU A 150 -10.24 -9.03 4.55
CA GLU A 150 -11.55 -8.78 3.91
C GLU A 150 -12.53 -8.05 4.82
N PHE A 151 -12.51 -8.34 6.13
CA PHE A 151 -13.35 -7.68 7.12
C PHE A 151 -13.01 -6.18 7.22
N PHE A 152 -11.74 -5.84 7.30
CA PHE A 152 -11.27 -4.47 7.34
C PHE A 152 -11.39 -3.77 5.98
N ALA A 153 -11.12 -4.44 4.86
CA ALA A 153 -11.27 -3.88 3.52
C ALA A 153 -12.72 -3.50 3.17
N SER A 154 -13.70 -4.09 3.87
CA SER A 154 -15.12 -3.74 3.72
C SER A 154 -15.49 -2.42 4.45
N ALA A 155 -14.55 -1.49 4.57
CA ALA A 155 -14.73 -0.22 5.21
C ALA A 155 -15.56 0.77 4.38
N ARG A 156 -16.01 1.86 5.03
CA ARG A 156 -16.61 3.03 4.40
C ARG A 156 -16.21 4.27 5.18
N PHE A 157 -16.00 5.36 4.47
CA PHE A 157 -15.57 6.64 5.02
C PHE A 157 -16.56 7.74 4.66
N PRO A 158 -17.60 7.99 5.49
CA PRO A 158 -18.50 9.13 5.32
C PRO A 158 -17.78 10.47 5.43
N ARG A 159 -18.46 11.55 5.01
CA ARG A 159 -17.84 12.89 4.99
C ARG A 159 -17.62 13.51 6.36
N ASP A 160 -18.34 13.04 7.36
CA ASP A 160 -18.27 13.47 8.76
C ASP A 160 -17.04 12.94 9.53
N GLY A 161 -16.24 12.10 8.89
CA GLY A 161 -15.04 11.50 9.46
C GLY A 161 -15.27 10.21 10.21
N GLU A 162 -16.50 9.67 10.23
CA GLU A 162 -16.76 8.32 10.71
C GLU A 162 -15.98 7.27 9.93
N VAL A 163 -15.65 6.16 10.57
CA VAL A 163 -15.11 4.98 9.93
C VAL A 163 -16.03 3.80 10.21
N HIS A 164 -16.58 3.21 9.16
CA HIS A 164 -17.41 2.02 9.25
C HIS A 164 -16.58 0.80 8.92
N ILE A 165 -16.47 -0.17 9.84
CA ILE A 165 -15.67 -1.41 9.70
C ILE A 165 -16.57 -2.63 9.84
N GLY A 166 -16.19 -3.73 9.18
CA GLY A 166 -16.92 -5.00 9.28
C GLY A 166 -18.30 -4.91 8.62
N ARG A 167 -18.41 -4.18 7.52
CA ARG A 167 -19.60 -4.17 6.68
C ARG A 167 -19.66 -5.44 5.83
N PRO A 168 -20.81 -5.75 5.20
CA PRO A 168 -20.85 -6.82 4.21
C PRO A 168 -19.81 -6.64 3.12
N ALA A 169 -19.03 -7.70 2.83
CA ALA A 169 -18.05 -7.69 1.74
C ALA A 169 -18.75 -7.82 0.39
N TYR A 170 -19.38 -6.75 -0.08
CA TYR A 170 -20.14 -6.74 -1.34
C TYR A 170 -19.32 -7.17 -2.55
N HIS A 171 -18.03 -6.87 -2.55
CA HIS A 171 -17.08 -7.29 -3.59
C HIS A 171 -16.86 -8.83 -3.62
N ARG A 172 -17.24 -9.56 -2.53
CA ARG A 172 -17.22 -11.04 -2.45
C ARG A 172 -18.60 -11.69 -2.67
N SER A 173 -19.65 -10.91 -2.91
CA SER A 173 -21.01 -11.43 -3.03
C SER A 173 -21.17 -12.45 -4.16
N ALA A 174 -20.56 -12.18 -5.33
CA ALA A 174 -20.62 -13.11 -6.47
C ALA A 174 -19.85 -14.41 -6.17
N GLU A 175 -18.72 -14.32 -5.48
CA GLU A 175 -17.94 -15.48 -5.04
C GLU A 175 -18.74 -16.34 -4.06
N LEU A 176 -19.35 -15.73 -3.05
CA LEU A 176 -20.19 -16.42 -2.07
C LEU A 176 -21.44 -17.09 -2.70
N ALA A 177 -22.02 -16.47 -3.73
CA ALA A 177 -23.25 -16.95 -4.36
C ALA A 177 -23.04 -18.02 -5.43
N PHE A 178 -21.92 -17.97 -6.16
CA PHE A 178 -21.77 -18.74 -7.40
C PHE A 178 -20.49 -19.59 -7.48
N ALA A 179 -19.47 -19.32 -6.66
CA ALA A 179 -18.26 -20.12 -6.69
C ALA A 179 -18.40 -21.41 -5.89
N PRO A 180 -17.63 -22.47 -6.21
CA PRO A 180 -17.60 -23.70 -5.42
C PRO A 180 -17.34 -23.43 -3.94
N GLU A 181 -18.16 -24.08 -3.08
CA GLU A 181 -18.04 -23.94 -1.63
C GLU A 181 -16.76 -24.61 -1.13
N VAL A 182 -16.02 -23.91 -0.27
CA VAL A 182 -14.91 -24.45 0.52
C VAL A 182 -15.47 -24.98 1.85
N PRO A 183 -15.37 -26.31 2.13
CA PRO A 183 -15.71 -26.86 3.44
C PRO A 183 -14.93 -26.20 4.56
N LEU A 184 -15.49 -26.12 5.78
CA LEU A 184 -14.80 -25.46 6.91
C LEU A 184 -13.50 -26.18 7.28
N GLU A 185 -13.45 -27.49 7.19
CA GLU A 185 -12.24 -28.27 7.42
C GLU A 185 -11.12 -27.85 6.45
N ASP A 186 -11.45 -27.76 5.16
CA ASP A 186 -10.51 -27.29 4.14
C ASP A 186 -10.11 -25.82 4.35
N LEU A 187 -11.03 -24.99 4.88
CA LEU A 187 -10.76 -23.60 5.20
C LEU A 187 -9.65 -23.48 6.24
N PHE A 188 -9.72 -24.30 7.30
CA PHE A 188 -8.72 -24.33 8.38
C PHE A 188 -7.39 -24.98 7.96
N GLU A 189 -7.43 -25.99 7.11
CA GLU A 189 -6.23 -26.72 6.68
C GLU A 189 -5.50 -26.08 5.51
N ARG A 190 -6.15 -25.17 4.77
CA ARG A 190 -5.56 -24.50 3.61
C ARG A 190 -4.38 -23.63 3.99
N GLY A 191 -3.19 -24.04 3.57
CA GLY A 191 -1.97 -23.27 3.73
C GLY A 191 -1.93 -22.00 2.86
N ARG A 192 -0.88 -21.18 3.04
CA ARG A 192 -0.61 -20.03 2.16
C ARG A 192 -0.29 -20.52 0.76
N HIS A 193 -0.72 -19.77 -0.27
CA HIS A 193 -0.34 -20.04 -1.65
C HIS A 193 1.18 -20.00 -1.80
N ARG A 194 1.72 -20.99 -2.51
CA ARG A 194 3.10 -20.94 -2.97
C ARG A 194 3.17 -20.21 -4.30
N ALA A 195 4.28 -19.51 -4.56
CA ALA A 195 4.51 -18.88 -5.85
C ALA A 195 4.40 -19.95 -6.96
N GLY A 196 3.56 -19.69 -7.96
CA GLY A 196 3.31 -20.62 -9.09
C GLY A 196 2.11 -21.55 -8.92
N GLU A 197 1.41 -21.56 -7.77
CA GLU A 197 0.13 -22.29 -7.66
C GLU A 197 -0.99 -21.50 -8.36
N GLU A 198 -1.84 -22.20 -9.14
CA GLU A 198 -3.05 -21.59 -9.69
C GLU A 198 -3.99 -21.16 -8.55
N LEU A 199 -4.45 -19.90 -8.62
CA LEU A 199 -5.49 -19.41 -7.74
C LEU A 199 -6.78 -20.20 -7.96
N ARG A 200 -7.21 -20.95 -6.96
CA ARG A 200 -8.49 -21.68 -7.02
C ARG A 200 -9.63 -20.67 -7.11
N ARG A 201 -10.53 -20.88 -8.06
CA ARG A 201 -11.73 -20.06 -8.23
C ARG A 201 -12.88 -20.61 -7.37
N ASP A 202 -12.65 -20.66 -6.05
CA ASP A 202 -13.64 -21.06 -5.06
C ASP A 202 -14.01 -19.88 -4.15
N ASN A 203 -14.87 -20.09 -3.17
CA ASN A 203 -15.35 -19.03 -2.28
C ASN A 203 -14.51 -18.87 -1.00
N PHE A 204 -13.22 -19.17 -1.05
CA PHE A 204 -12.33 -19.13 0.11
C PHE A 204 -12.31 -17.76 0.81
N TYR A 205 -12.12 -16.68 0.07
CA TYR A 205 -12.04 -15.33 0.64
C TYR A 205 -13.38 -14.88 1.25
N GLY A 206 -14.45 -15.11 0.52
CA GLY A 206 -15.80 -14.79 1.01
C GLY A 206 -16.18 -15.60 2.26
N ARG A 207 -15.85 -16.89 2.31
CA ARG A 207 -16.11 -17.72 3.50
C ARG A 207 -15.19 -17.36 4.67
N SER A 208 -13.95 -17.02 4.42
CA SER A 208 -13.01 -16.53 5.44
C SER A 208 -13.52 -15.23 6.06
N TRP A 209 -13.97 -14.28 5.24
CA TRP A 209 -14.65 -13.07 5.71
C TRP A 209 -15.89 -13.41 6.54
N ALA A 210 -16.76 -14.26 6.03
CA ALA A 210 -18.02 -14.62 6.68
C ALA A 210 -17.78 -15.24 8.06
N LEU A 211 -16.83 -16.15 8.18
CA LEU A 211 -16.48 -16.80 9.43
C LEU A 211 -15.88 -15.79 10.41
N TYR A 212 -14.92 -14.97 9.97
CA TYR A 212 -14.33 -13.93 10.82
C TYR A 212 -15.38 -12.94 11.33
N HIS A 213 -16.27 -12.51 10.45
CA HIS A 213 -17.37 -11.61 10.76
C HIS A 213 -18.38 -12.24 11.75
N TYR A 214 -18.78 -13.49 11.51
CA TYR A 214 -19.67 -14.23 12.39
C TYR A 214 -19.11 -14.37 13.80
N LEU A 215 -17.85 -14.79 13.91
CA LEU A 215 -17.16 -14.92 15.19
C LEU A 215 -16.95 -13.58 15.92
N THR A 216 -16.90 -12.48 15.17
CA THR A 216 -16.76 -11.13 15.75
C THR A 216 -18.09 -10.61 16.32
N PHE A 217 -19.21 -10.80 15.61
CA PHE A 217 -20.46 -10.11 15.93
C PHE A 217 -21.53 -10.96 16.60
N ASP A 218 -21.47 -12.28 16.51
CA ASP A 218 -22.48 -13.13 17.10
C ASP A 218 -22.24 -13.28 18.63
N PRO A 219 -23.22 -12.91 19.48
CA PRO A 219 -23.04 -12.97 20.93
C PRO A 219 -22.74 -14.38 21.45
N ALA A 220 -23.26 -15.43 20.79
CA ALA A 220 -23.02 -16.83 21.19
C ALA A 220 -21.58 -17.27 20.89
N ARG A 221 -20.85 -16.53 20.07
CA ARG A 221 -19.47 -16.80 19.64
C ARG A 221 -18.44 -15.87 20.32
N LYS A 222 -18.91 -15.01 21.24
CA LYS A 222 -18.06 -14.03 21.93
C LYS A 222 -16.84 -14.70 22.56
N GLY A 223 -15.65 -14.20 22.25
CA GLY A 223 -14.37 -14.68 22.79
C GLY A 223 -13.78 -15.90 22.07
N GLN A 224 -14.52 -16.56 21.18
CA GLN A 224 -14.03 -17.75 20.49
C GLN A 224 -12.89 -17.43 19.53
N LEU A 225 -12.92 -16.28 18.85
CA LEU A 225 -11.82 -15.84 17.96
C LEU A 225 -10.53 -15.64 18.76
N LEU A 226 -10.62 -15.07 19.97
CA LEU A 226 -9.47 -14.93 20.87
C LEU A 226 -8.99 -16.29 21.42
N ALA A 227 -9.90 -17.20 21.73
CA ALA A 227 -9.56 -18.56 22.16
C ALA A 227 -8.80 -19.29 21.04
N TYR A 228 -9.29 -19.22 19.82
CA TYR A 228 -8.62 -19.76 18.65
C TYR A 228 -7.20 -19.20 18.46
N ALA A 229 -7.05 -17.88 18.55
CA ALA A 229 -5.75 -17.22 18.43
C ALA A 229 -4.76 -17.67 19.51
N ARG A 230 -5.23 -17.96 20.74
CA ARG A 230 -4.40 -18.50 21.82
C ARG A 230 -3.92 -19.92 21.54
N GLU A 231 -4.78 -20.78 21.02
CA GLU A 231 -4.40 -22.14 20.61
C GLU A 231 -3.32 -22.12 19.50
N ILE A 232 -3.51 -21.25 18.48
CA ILE A 232 -2.50 -21.05 17.44
C ILE A 232 -1.17 -20.56 18.02
N ALA A 233 -1.21 -19.57 18.90
CA ALA A 233 -0.02 -19.03 19.56
C ALA A 233 0.68 -20.09 20.46
N ALA A 234 -0.08 -21.07 20.98
CA ALA A 234 0.44 -22.22 21.73
C ALA A 234 1.00 -23.33 20.82
N GLY A 235 0.92 -23.20 19.47
CA GLY A 235 1.46 -24.14 18.50
C GLY A 235 0.48 -25.21 18.02
N ALA A 236 -0.80 -25.11 18.34
CA ALA A 236 -1.80 -26.03 17.80
C ALA A 236 -1.94 -25.88 16.29
N SER A 237 -2.31 -26.97 15.59
CA SER A 237 -2.71 -26.89 14.19
C SER A 237 -3.98 -26.05 14.04
N SER A 238 -4.18 -25.44 12.87
CA SER A 238 -5.36 -24.57 12.64
C SER A 238 -6.67 -25.32 12.83
N ILE A 239 -6.76 -26.59 12.40
CA ILE A 239 -7.96 -27.42 12.55
C ILE A 239 -8.19 -27.83 14.01
N ASP A 240 -7.14 -28.16 14.77
CA ASP A 240 -7.27 -28.52 16.18
C ASP A 240 -7.65 -27.33 17.05
N ALA A 241 -7.03 -26.17 16.79
CA ALA A 241 -7.41 -24.90 17.40
C ALA A 241 -8.88 -24.54 17.11
N ALA A 242 -9.37 -24.81 15.88
CA ALA A 242 -10.77 -24.57 15.52
C ALA A 242 -11.72 -25.49 16.29
N ARG A 243 -11.40 -26.79 16.42
CA ARG A 243 -12.20 -27.73 17.23
C ARG A 243 -12.22 -27.33 18.70
N ALA A 244 -11.08 -26.93 19.25
CA ALA A 244 -10.98 -26.49 20.65
C ALA A 244 -11.77 -25.21 20.93
N ALA A 245 -11.68 -24.21 20.05
CA ALA A 245 -12.29 -22.91 20.26
C ALA A 245 -13.76 -22.81 19.82
N PHE A 246 -14.13 -23.49 18.71
CA PHE A 246 -15.45 -23.35 18.09
C PHE A 246 -16.37 -24.54 18.34
N GLY A 247 -15.83 -25.69 18.79
CA GLY A 247 -16.57 -26.93 19.02
C GLY A 247 -16.81 -27.73 17.72
N ASP A 248 -18.02 -28.24 17.56
CA ASP A 248 -18.42 -29.03 16.41
C ASP A 248 -18.42 -28.20 15.12
N LEU A 249 -17.56 -28.54 14.18
CA LEU A 249 -17.39 -27.80 12.92
C LEU A 249 -18.59 -27.97 11.98
N GLY A 250 -19.28 -29.11 12.03
CA GLY A 250 -20.50 -29.34 11.28
C GLY A 250 -21.65 -28.44 11.77
N GLN A 251 -21.75 -28.22 13.09
CA GLN A 251 -22.69 -27.26 13.65
C GLN A 251 -22.26 -25.81 13.32
N LEU A 252 -20.98 -25.49 13.45
CA LEU A 252 -20.44 -24.17 13.07
C LEU A 252 -20.79 -23.83 11.61
N ARG A 253 -20.65 -24.78 10.68
CA ARG A 253 -21.04 -24.59 9.28
C ARG A 253 -22.51 -24.22 9.13
N LYS A 254 -23.41 -24.99 9.75
CA LYS A 254 -24.87 -24.72 9.70
C LYS A 254 -25.22 -23.34 10.27
N ASP A 255 -24.55 -22.95 11.34
CA ASP A 255 -24.77 -21.65 11.97
C ASP A 255 -24.23 -20.49 11.09
N LEU A 256 -23.07 -20.68 10.46
CA LEU A 256 -22.50 -19.71 9.52
C LEU A 256 -23.39 -19.53 8.30
N ASP A 257 -23.89 -20.62 7.72
CA ASP A 257 -24.79 -20.58 6.55
C ASP A 257 -26.10 -19.83 6.93
N ARG A 258 -26.65 -20.09 8.12
CA ARG A 258 -27.81 -19.33 8.64
C ARG A 258 -27.50 -17.85 8.87
N TYR A 259 -26.29 -17.54 9.36
CA TYR A 259 -25.82 -16.17 9.56
C TYR A 259 -25.77 -15.39 8.24
N LEU A 260 -25.27 -15.99 7.18
CA LEU A 260 -25.20 -15.38 5.86
C LEU A 260 -26.57 -15.10 5.22
N MET A 261 -27.63 -15.82 5.67
CA MET A 261 -29.01 -15.59 5.21
C MET A 261 -29.71 -14.41 5.90
N GLN A 262 -29.06 -13.76 6.86
CA GLN A 262 -29.63 -12.62 7.56
C GLN A 262 -29.75 -11.41 6.62
N ARG A 263 -30.88 -10.70 6.71
CA ARG A 263 -31.12 -9.48 5.92
C ARG A 263 -30.27 -8.27 6.36
N LYS A 264 -29.81 -8.27 7.60
CA LYS A 264 -29.01 -7.20 8.19
C LYS A 264 -27.82 -7.81 8.89
N ILE A 265 -26.65 -7.44 8.47
CA ILE A 265 -25.38 -7.81 9.08
C ILE A 265 -24.86 -6.58 9.84
N LYS A 266 -24.33 -6.79 11.04
CA LYS A 266 -23.79 -5.74 11.90
C LYS A 266 -22.48 -5.20 11.33
N GLY A 267 -22.06 -4.05 11.84
CA GLY A 267 -20.75 -3.44 11.59
C GLY A 267 -20.46 -2.44 12.71
N PHE A 268 -19.22 -2.06 12.84
CA PHE A 268 -18.81 -0.96 13.70
C PHE A 268 -19.02 0.36 12.99
N VAL A 269 -19.55 1.35 13.70
CA VAL A 269 -19.59 2.76 13.32
C VAL A 269 -18.75 3.50 14.35
N LEU A 270 -17.57 3.93 13.96
CA LEU A 270 -16.59 4.54 14.84
C LEU A 270 -16.56 6.05 14.58
N GLN A 271 -16.81 6.82 15.62
CA GLN A 271 -16.84 8.27 15.58
C GLN A 271 -15.40 8.82 15.53
N PRO A 272 -15.15 9.96 14.87
CA PRO A 272 -13.81 10.52 14.75
C PRO A 272 -13.15 10.86 16.10
N GLU A 273 -13.96 11.14 17.14
CA GLU A 273 -13.48 11.47 18.49
C GLU A 273 -12.75 10.30 19.17
N ILE A 274 -13.05 9.07 18.78
CA ILE A 274 -12.39 7.87 19.32
C ILE A 274 -11.29 7.34 18.37
N LEU A 275 -11.03 8.04 17.27
CA LEU A 275 -10.02 7.71 16.27
C LEU A 275 -9.00 8.85 16.17
N PRO A 276 -8.17 9.05 17.21
CA PRO A 276 -7.16 10.10 17.18
C PRO A 276 -6.15 9.82 16.05
N ILE A 277 -5.75 10.87 15.36
CA ILE A 277 -4.70 10.84 14.33
C ILE A 277 -3.64 11.89 14.65
N GLY A 278 -2.41 11.63 14.26
CA GLY A 278 -1.31 12.58 14.37
C GLY A 278 -1.39 13.74 13.39
N GLU A 279 -0.36 14.57 13.38
CA GLU A 279 -0.25 15.68 12.44
C GLU A 279 -0.03 15.18 11.02
N ILE A 280 -0.69 15.83 10.05
CA ILE A 280 -0.50 15.56 8.62
C ILE A 280 0.11 16.80 7.98
N SER A 281 1.37 16.69 7.56
CA SER A 281 2.06 17.69 6.79
C SER A 281 1.82 17.49 5.31
N VAL A 282 1.32 18.51 4.61
CA VAL A 282 1.17 18.47 3.15
C VAL A 282 1.98 19.59 2.53
N ARG A 283 2.76 19.26 1.52
CA ARG A 283 3.54 20.25 0.77
C ARG A 283 3.50 19.93 -0.73
N ARG A 284 3.58 20.98 -1.52
CA ARG A 284 3.79 20.87 -2.97
C ARG A 284 5.23 20.42 -3.24
N LEU A 285 5.45 19.54 -4.21
CA LEU A 285 6.78 19.19 -4.67
C LEU A 285 7.37 20.34 -5.49
N SER A 286 8.71 20.39 -5.57
CA SER A 286 9.40 21.26 -6.53
C SER A 286 9.03 20.85 -7.97
N GLU A 287 9.21 21.77 -8.90
CA GLU A 287 9.00 21.47 -10.33
C GLU A 287 9.84 20.28 -10.78
N GLY A 288 11.12 20.28 -10.40
CA GLY A 288 12.03 19.16 -10.72
C GLY A 288 11.57 17.84 -10.17
N MET A 289 11.13 17.80 -8.90
CA MET A 289 10.57 16.59 -8.31
C MET A 289 9.24 16.18 -8.92
N SER A 290 8.41 17.12 -9.35
CA SER A 290 7.15 16.82 -10.05
C SER A 290 7.40 16.15 -11.40
N GLU A 291 8.43 16.54 -12.13
CA GLU A 291 8.86 15.90 -13.38
C GLU A 291 9.59 14.57 -13.13
N MET A 292 10.34 14.44 -12.04
CA MET A 292 11.06 13.21 -11.67
C MET A 292 10.15 12.11 -11.13
N LEU A 293 9.04 12.45 -10.48
CA LEU A 293 8.21 11.48 -9.77
C LEU A 293 7.63 10.37 -10.67
N PRO A 294 7.17 10.62 -11.92
CA PRO A 294 6.76 9.55 -12.84
C PRO A 294 7.91 8.56 -13.16
N VAL A 295 9.15 9.03 -13.21
CA VAL A 295 10.34 8.18 -13.36
C VAL A 295 10.55 7.32 -12.13
N MET A 296 10.51 7.94 -10.95
CA MET A 296 10.62 7.24 -9.67
C MET A 296 9.54 6.19 -9.49
N ILE A 297 8.28 6.50 -9.82
CA ILE A 297 7.15 5.56 -9.71
C ILE A 297 7.40 4.31 -10.54
N ARG A 298 7.93 4.45 -11.76
CA ARG A 298 8.28 3.32 -12.61
C ARG A 298 9.44 2.49 -12.04
N SER A 299 10.49 3.14 -11.50
CA SER A 299 11.59 2.45 -10.81
C SER A 299 11.07 1.72 -9.54
N LYS A 300 10.28 2.39 -8.69
CA LYS A 300 9.73 1.82 -7.45
C LYS A 300 8.82 0.61 -7.67
N ARG A 301 8.14 0.53 -8.80
CA ARG A 301 7.39 -0.67 -9.20
C ARG A 301 8.30 -1.89 -9.34
N GLY A 302 9.57 -1.67 -9.62
CA GLY A 302 10.58 -2.67 -9.91
C GLY A 302 10.90 -2.72 -11.41
N VAL A 303 12.18 -2.64 -11.71
CA VAL A 303 12.74 -2.67 -13.07
C VAL A 303 13.83 -3.74 -13.15
N ASP A 304 13.93 -4.41 -14.29
CA ASP A 304 15.12 -5.16 -14.65
C ASP A 304 16.19 -4.22 -15.23
N ARG A 305 17.37 -4.73 -15.52
CA ARG A 305 18.48 -3.91 -16.00
C ARG A 305 18.20 -3.20 -17.33
N GLU A 306 17.44 -3.82 -18.22
CA GLU A 306 17.08 -3.23 -19.51
C GLU A 306 16.09 -2.07 -19.33
N ALA A 307 15.04 -2.28 -18.55
CA ALA A 307 14.08 -1.26 -18.20
C ALA A 307 14.71 -0.12 -17.40
N ALA A 308 15.64 -0.41 -16.48
CA ALA A 308 16.40 0.59 -15.73
C ALA A 308 17.27 1.47 -16.68
N ALA A 309 17.95 0.87 -17.65
CA ALA A 309 18.73 1.63 -18.62
C ALA A 309 17.86 2.57 -19.48
N ALA A 310 16.66 2.11 -19.88
CA ALA A 310 15.70 2.95 -20.60
C ALA A 310 15.19 4.09 -19.72
N LEU A 311 14.86 3.81 -18.45
CA LEU A 311 14.36 4.78 -17.50
C LEU A 311 15.40 5.85 -17.13
N LEU A 312 16.67 5.47 -17.10
CA LEU A 312 17.79 6.37 -16.79
C LEU A 312 17.91 7.52 -17.80
N VAL A 313 17.52 7.32 -19.06
CA VAL A 313 17.50 8.40 -20.06
C VAL A 313 16.59 9.54 -19.62
N ASP A 314 15.38 9.20 -19.16
CA ASP A 314 14.41 10.17 -18.65
C ASP A 314 14.93 10.83 -17.35
N ALA A 315 15.50 10.03 -16.42
CA ALA A 315 16.05 10.55 -15.16
C ALA A 315 17.17 11.57 -15.39
N ARG A 316 18.09 11.28 -16.32
CA ARG A 316 19.18 12.19 -16.70
C ARG A 316 18.67 13.48 -17.35
N ALA A 317 17.63 13.38 -18.20
CA ALA A 317 17.02 14.55 -18.83
C ALA A 317 16.42 15.51 -17.79
N VAL A 318 15.67 14.98 -16.80
CA VAL A 318 15.13 15.76 -15.71
C VAL A 318 16.25 16.37 -14.85
N ALA A 319 17.25 15.59 -14.48
CA ALA A 319 18.37 16.08 -13.68
C ALA A 319 19.18 17.18 -14.38
N ALA A 320 19.32 17.11 -15.70
CA ALA A 320 19.96 18.16 -16.50
C ALA A 320 19.15 19.47 -16.51
N ALA A 321 17.82 19.39 -16.45
CA ALA A 321 16.95 20.56 -16.35
C ALA A 321 16.93 21.17 -14.94
N TYR A 322 17.09 20.33 -13.89
CA TYR A 322 17.02 20.74 -12.49
C TYR A 322 18.30 20.38 -11.69
N PRO A 323 19.48 20.85 -12.09
CA PRO A 323 20.77 20.42 -11.52
C PRO A 323 21.02 20.89 -10.09
N ARG A 324 20.13 21.72 -9.52
CA ARG A 324 20.21 22.22 -8.13
C ARG A 324 19.07 21.71 -7.26
N ASP A 325 18.30 20.72 -7.69
CA ASP A 325 17.27 20.10 -6.88
C ASP A 325 17.84 18.82 -6.23
N ALA A 326 18.06 18.86 -4.92
CA ALA A 326 18.60 17.72 -4.17
C ALA A 326 17.73 16.48 -4.26
N GLY A 327 16.40 16.63 -4.40
CA GLY A 327 15.47 15.52 -4.58
C GLY A 327 15.65 14.85 -5.92
N VAL A 328 15.78 15.64 -6.98
CA VAL A 328 16.03 15.15 -8.36
C VAL A 328 17.38 14.42 -8.43
N LEU A 329 18.43 14.98 -7.84
CA LEU A 329 19.75 14.34 -7.83
C LEU A 329 19.77 13.05 -7.02
N ALA A 330 19.06 12.98 -5.89
CA ALA A 330 18.91 11.75 -5.13
C ALA A 330 18.14 10.66 -5.89
N ALA A 331 17.14 11.05 -6.67
CA ALA A 331 16.40 10.13 -7.54
C ALA A 331 17.25 9.71 -8.76
N LEU A 332 18.10 10.60 -9.30
CA LEU A 332 19.06 10.23 -10.32
C LEU A 332 20.07 9.20 -9.79
N ALA A 333 20.55 9.37 -8.56
CA ALA A 333 21.46 8.39 -7.94
C ALA A 333 20.83 6.98 -7.87
N GLU A 334 19.55 6.89 -7.55
CA GLU A 334 18.82 5.62 -7.59
C GLU A 334 18.74 5.04 -9.00
N ALA A 335 18.39 5.87 -10.00
CA ALA A 335 18.30 5.42 -11.40
C ALA A 335 19.65 4.97 -11.98
N GLU A 336 20.75 5.65 -11.61
CA GLU A 336 22.12 5.24 -11.97
C GLU A 336 22.49 3.91 -11.32
N TYR A 337 22.16 3.72 -10.06
CA TYR A 337 22.37 2.46 -9.34
C TYR A 337 21.60 1.30 -9.98
N ASP A 338 20.30 1.49 -10.24
CA ASP A 338 19.44 0.47 -10.87
C ASP A 338 19.99 0.05 -12.27
N ALA A 339 20.60 0.98 -13.00
CA ALA A 339 21.24 0.73 -14.28
C ALA A 339 22.66 0.14 -14.17
N GLY A 340 23.22 0.03 -12.95
CA GLY A 340 24.56 -0.51 -12.68
C GLY A 340 25.70 0.50 -12.85
N ASN A 341 25.41 1.79 -12.93
CA ASN A 341 26.42 2.85 -13.07
C ASN A 341 26.87 3.36 -11.70
N LEU A 342 27.59 2.54 -10.95
CA LEU A 342 27.87 2.77 -9.52
C LEU A 342 28.60 4.10 -9.26
N ASP A 343 29.63 4.45 -10.05
CA ASP A 343 30.34 5.73 -9.91
C ASP A 343 29.44 6.95 -10.15
N ALA A 344 28.55 6.87 -11.15
CA ALA A 344 27.60 7.94 -11.43
C ALA A 344 26.54 8.06 -10.32
N ALA A 345 26.11 6.93 -9.73
CA ALA A 345 25.21 6.91 -8.59
C ALA A 345 25.82 7.61 -7.37
N ILE A 346 27.09 7.33 -7.04
CA ILE A 346 27.82 7.99 -5.96
C ILE A 346 27.94 9.49 -6.24
N ALA A 347 28.35 9.88 -7.44
CA ALA A 347 28.50 11.28 -7.82
C ALA A 347 27.18 12.06 -7.69
N ALA A 348 26.06 11.48 -8.17
CA ALA A 348 24.74 12.09 -8.06
C ALA A 348 24.27 12.19 -6.60
N ALA A 349 24.54 11.18 -5.78
CA ALA A 349 24.25 11.19 -4.36
C ALA A 349 25.05 12.27 -3.62
N ASP A 350 26.34 12.36 -3.88
CA ASP A 350 27.21 13.40 -3.27
C ASP A 350 26.74 14.81 -3.67
N ALA A 351 26.35 15.03 -4.91
CA ALA A 351 25.80 16.30 -5.36
C ALA A 351 24.47 16.64 -4.63
N ALA A 352 23.61 15.64 -4.41
CA ALA A 352 22.38 15.81 -3.63
C ALA A 352 22.67 16.17 -2.15
N ILE A 353 23.61 15.47 -1.52
CA ILE A 353 24.03 15.70 -0.12
C ILE A 353 24.67 17.09 0.03
N ALA A 354 25.46 17.53 -0.94
CA ALA A 354 26.08 18.86 -0.91
C ALA A 354 25.04 20.00 -0.94
N ILE A 355 23.88 19.78 -1.58
CA ILE A 355 22.79 20.77 -1.63
C ILE A 355 21.90 20.66 -0.38
N ASP A 356 21.53 19.46 0.02
CA ASP A 356 20.67 19.17 1.16
C ASP A 356 21.25 18.02 2.00
N PRO A 357 22.06 18.33 3.03
CA PRO A 357 22.63 17.30 3.91
C PRO A 357 21.60 16.48 4.69
N ALA A 358 20.33 16.92 4.74
CA ALA A 358 19.25 16.18 5.39
C ALA A 358 18.55 15.17 4.45
N ARG A 359 18.97 15.08 3.18
CA ARG A 359 18.37 14.20 2.17
C ARG A 359 18.76 12.72 2.39
N LYS A 360 18.03 12.04 3.25
CA LYS A 360 18.31 10.64 3.67
C LYS A 360 18.46 9.68 2.50
N ASN A 361 17.60 9.78 1.47
CA ASN A 361 17.64 8.88 0.32
C ASN A 361 18.99 8.95 -0.43
N ALA A 362 19.63 10.13 -0.48
CA ALA A 362 20.93 10.26 -1.13
C ALA A 362 22.02 9.42 -0.41
N TYR A 363 22.03 9.42 0.91
CA TYR A 363 22.94 8.56 1.69
C TYR A 363 22.66 7.08 1.47
N VAL A 364 21.39 6.69 1.40
CA VAL A 364 20.99 5.29 1.15
C VAL A 364 21.47 4.84 -0.23
N GLN A 365 21.27 5.64 -1.26
CA GLN A 365 21.71 5.29 -2.63
C GLN A 365 23.24 5.25 -2.74
N LYS A 366 23.93 6.19 -2.09
CA LYS A 366 25.40 6.16 -1.99
C LYS A 366 25.87 4.89 -1.32
N GLY A 367 25.28 4.51 -0.19
CA GLY A 367 25.60 3.29 0.52
C GLY A 367 25.43 2.04 -0.34
N TYR A 368 24.29 1.92 -1.04
CA TYR A 368 24.06 0.80 -1.97
C TYR A 368 25.12 0.71 -3.07
N ALA A 369 25.48 1.84 -3.66
CA ALA A 369 26.50 1.88 -4.71
C ALA A 369 27.90 1.50 -4.18
N LEU A 370 28.29 2.01 -3.00
CA LEU A 370 29.57 1.68 -2.37
C LEU A 370 29.64 0.19 -1.98
N PHE A 371 28.55 -0.37 -1.39
CA PHE A 371 28.51 -1.79 -1.08
C PHE A 371 28.55 -2.70 -2.31
N ALA A 372 27.89 -2.27 -3.39
CA ALA A 372 27.97 -3.01 -4.66
C ALA A 372 29.38 -2.97 -5.26
N GLN A 373 30.08 -1.83 -5.20
CA GLN A 373 31.49 -1.75 -5.62
C GLN A 373 32.40 -2.63 -4.74
N ALA A 374 32.14 -2.66 -3.40
CA ALA A 374 32.93 -3.48 -2.48
C ALA A 374 32.78 -4.98 -2.76
N ALA A 375 31.58 -5.42 -3.16
CA ALA A 375 31.32 -6.82 -3.53
C ALA A 375 32.08 -7.29 -4.78
N ASP A 376 32.44 -6.34 -5.68
CA ASP A 376 33.18 -6.62 -6.91
C ASP A 376 34.71 -6.40 -6.74
N ALA A 377 35.18 -6.00 -5.55
CA ALA A 377 36.58 -5.70 -5.28
C ALA A 377 37.42 -6.97 -5.04
N GLU A 378 38.73 -6.97 -5.41
CA GLU A 378 39.66 -8.08 -5.14
C GLU A 378 39.85 -8.35 -3.63
N ASP A 379 39.83 -7.30 -2.80
CA ASP A 379 39.83 -7.40 -1.33
C ASP A 379 38.49 -6.88 -0.81
N GLU A 380 37.48 -7.76 -0.80
CA GLU A 380 36.13 -7.45 -0.33
C GLU A 380 36.10 -6.90 1.10
N THR A 381 36.91 -7.47 2.01
CA THR A 381 36.92 -7.10 3.43
C THR A 381 37.35 -5.65 3.60
N ALA A 382 38.47 -5.25 3.01
CA ALA A 382 38.99 -3.89 3.09
C ALA A 382 38.02 -2.90 2.38
N ALA A 383 37.41 -3.31 1.27
CA ALA A 383 36.45 -2.50 0.52
C ALA A 383 35.13 -2.26 1.32
N TYR A 384 34.62 -3.27 2.02
CA TYR A 384 33.46 -3.12 2.90
C TYR A 384 33.77 -2.22 4.11
N GLU A 385 34.96 -2.33 4.70
CA GLU A 385 35.38 -1.45 5.80
C GLU A 385 35.45 0.02 5.34
N GLU A 386 35.91 0.29 4.13
CA GLU A 386 35.93 1.63 3.56
C GLU A 386 34.51 2.15 3.24
N ALA A 387 33.64 1.30 2.69
CA ALA A 387 32.24 1.65 2.38
C ALA A 387 31.41 2.00 3.64
N MET A 388 31.82 1.51 4.82
CA MET A 388 31.14 1.79 6.09
C MET A 388 31.57 3.10 6.75
N LYS A 389 32.62 3.76 6.28
CA LYS A 389 33.07 5.07 6.78
C LYS A 389 32.27 6.23 6.19
#